data_7023bb945756d7f17b9ed1011e15607f
#
_entry.id   7023bb945756d7f17b9ed1011e15607f
#
_cell.length_a   1.000
_cell.length_b   1.000
_cell.length_c   1.000
_cell.angle_alpha   90.00
_cell.angle_beta   90.00
_cell.angle_gamma   90.00
#
_symmetry.space_group_name_H-M   'P 1'
#
loop_
_entity.id
_entity.type
_entity.pdbx_description
1 polymer ?
#
loop_
_entity_poly.entity_id
_entity_poly.type
_entity_poly.pdbx_seq_one_letter_code
_entity_poly.pdbx_strand_id
1 'polypeptide(L)'
;RIVIPKELRKMLKINEGDPMEIYVEREEIVLKKYSPLLNSDDLSDGIAQTLATRTGHTVLICDRDSYIAGNGAGVKEIISRRISSAIGKLLSGEKTVVVNQIDGQQPLELTDGENDGFFNEIFMPVKTKNDVLGGIILADKCKDQQITSLDISLTSLSADFLASHF
;
A
#
# COMPACT_ATOMS: atom_id res chain seq x y z
N ARG A 1 4.12 32.09 8.68
CA ARG A 1 4.49 31.19 7.58
C ARG A 1 5.62 30.28 8.04
N ILE A 2 5.47 28.97 7.85
CA ILE A 2 6.51 27.97 8.13
C ILE A 2 7.02 27.47 6.78
N VAL A 3 8.35 27.42 6.64
CA VAL A 3 8.99 26.86 5.45
C VAL A 3 9.78 25.61 5.85
N ILE A 4 9.46 24.48 5.24
CA ILE A 4 10.19 23.22 5.46
C ILE A 4 11.42 23.23 4.53
N PRO A 5 12.65 23.11 5.07
CA PRO A 5 13.86 23.06 4.26
C PRO A 5 13.83 21.97 3.21
N LYS A 6 14.45 22.23 2.05
CA LYS A 6 14.46 21.30 0.90
C LYS A 6 15.02 19.93 1.25
N GLU A 7 16.06 19.89 2.10
CA GLU A 7 16.70 18.65 2.56
C GLU A 7 15.74 17.79 3.38
N LEU A 8 14.96 18.43 4.29
CA LEU A 8 13.94 17.72 5.07
C LEU A 8 12.78 17.24 4.19
N ARG A 9 12.35 18.06 3.22
CA ARG A 9 11.30 17.64 2.26
C ARG A 9 11.73 16.42 1.47
N LYS A 10 12.99 16.39 1.00
CA LYS A 10 13.54 15.23 0.28
C LYS A 10 13.64 14.00 1.17
N MET A 11 14.15 14.15 2.39
CA MET A 11 14.32 13.04 3.33
C MET A 11 12.97 12.44 3.75
N LEU A 12 11.96 13.29 3.96
CA LEU A 12 10.61 12.88 4.36
C LEU A 12 9.69 12.62 3.14
N LYS A 13 10.19 12.76 1.92
CA LYS A 13 9.42 12.62 0.67
C LYS A 13 8.16 13.49 0.66
N ILE A 14 8.28 14.73 1.12
CA ILE A 14 7.19 15.72 1.11
C ILE A 14 7.21 16.44 -0.25
N ASN A 15 6.11 16.33 -0.98
CA ASN A 15 5.93 17.01 -2.26
C ASN A 15 5.01 18.21 -2.12
N GLU A 16 5.03 19.08 -3.12
CA GLU A 16 4.09 20.20 -3.21
C GLU A 16 2.66 19.62 -3.37
N GLY A 17 1.74 20.12 -2.54
CA GLY A 17 0.36 19.67 -2.51
C GLY A 17 0.09 18.49 -1.56
N ASP A 18 1.11 17.88 -0.97
CA ASP A 18 0.89 16.83 0.04
C ASP A 18 0.14 17.39 1.25
N PRO A 19 -0.94 16.75 1.69
CA PRO A 19 -1.64 17.14 2.90
C PRO A 19 -0.77 16.89 4.13
N MET A 20 -0.74 17.85 5.05
CA MET A 20 0.04 17.79 6.28
C MET A 20 -0.84 18.04 7.49
N GLU A 21 -0.59 17.29 8.56
CA GLU A 21 -1.13 17.55 9.88
C GLU A 21 -0.17 18.40 10.69
N ILE A 22 -0.73 19.36 11.46
CA ILE A 22 0.00 20.15 12.44
C ILE A 22 -0.66 19.93 13.79
N TYR A 23 0.11 19.52 14.76
CA TYR A 23 -0.37 19.40 16.14
C TYR A 23 0.73 19.75 17.14
N VAL A 24 0.33 20.00 18.37
CA VAL A 24 1.24 20.29 19.47
C VAL A 24 1.36 19.07 20.37
N GLU A 25 2.58 18.60 20.57
CA GLU A 25 2.89 17.54 21.51
C GLU A 25 3.90 18.07 22.52
N ARG A 26 3.46 18.14 23.81
CA ARG A 26 4.23 18.80 24.88
C ARG A 26 4.57 20.24 24.53
N GLU A 27 5.82 20.56 24.26
CA GLU A 27 6.31 21.90 23.88
C GLU A 27 6.78 21.96 22.43
N GLU A 28 6.44 20.95 21.62
CA GLU A 28 6.87 20.82 20.23
C GLU A 28 5.70 21.04 19.28
N ILE A 29 5.99 21.68 18.15
CA ILE A 29 5.08 21.71 16.99
C ILE A 29 5.49 20.59 16.05
N VAL A 30 4.61 19.62 15.88
CA VAL A 30 4.86 18.46 15.01
C VAL A 30 4.12 18.63 13.69
N LEU A 31 4.87 18.52 12.60
CA LEU A 31 4.36 18.46 11.24
C LEU A 31 4.49 17.01 10.74
N LYS A 32 3.38 16.42 10.33
CA LYS A 32 3.32 15.03 9.88
C LYS A 32 2.57 14.96 8.55
N LYS A 33 3.00 14.09 7.63
CA LYS A 33 2.19 13.81 6.45
C LYS A 33 0.86 13.18 6.87
N TYR A 34 -0.23 13.71 6.33
CA TYR A 34 -1.54 13.15 6.58
C TYR A 34 -1.75 11.90 5.73
N SER A 35 -2.06 10.79 6.37
CA SER A 35 -2.46 9.54 5.71
C SER A 35 -3.83 9.12 6.20
N PRO A 36 -4.88 9.27 5.38
CA PRO A 36 -6.22 8.83 5.76
C PRO A 36 -6.25 7.34 6.13
N LEU A 37 -5.56 6.51 5.38
CA LEU A 37 -5.53 5.05 5.60
C LEU A 37 -4.87 4.66 6.91
N LEU A 38 -3.82 5.36 7.32
CA LEU A 38 -3.14 5.11 8.60
C LEU A 38 -4.05 5.41 9.79
N ASN A 39 -4.95 6.38 9.67
CA ASN A 39 -5.91 6.72 10.73
C ASN A 39 -7.11 5.74 10.79
N SER A 40 -7.11 4.72 9.95
CA SER A 40 -8.15 3.68 9.85
C SER A 40 -7.57 2.28 10.09
N ASP A 41 -6.64 2.16 11.06
CA ASP A 41 -5.90 0.93 11.34
C ASP A 41 -6.83 -0.28 11.48
N ASP A 42 -7.88 -0.20 12.31
CA ASP A 42 -8.83 -1.28 12.52
C ASP A 42 -9.54 -1.71 11.23
N LEU A 43 -9.86 -0.76 10.35
CA LEU A 43 -10.53 -1.04 9.07
C LEU A 43 -9.57 -1.71 8.08
N SER A 44 -8.36 -1.18 7.97
CA SER A 44 -7.33 -1.73 7.09
C SER A 44 -6.92 -3.14 7.52
N ASP A 45 -6.73 -3.36 8.82
CA ASP A 45 -6.44 -4.68 9.38
C ASP A 45 -7.59 -5.66 9.17
N GLY A 46 -8.84 -5.23 9.38
CA GLY A 46 -10.03 -6.05 9.14
C GLY A 46 -10.17 -6.46 7.67
N ILE A 47 -9.91 -5.57 6.74
CA ILE A 47 -9.91 -5.86 5.30
C ILE A 47 -8.77 -6.85 4.97
N ALA A 48 -7.56 -6.59 5.45
CA ALA A 48 -6.41 -7.47 5.20
C ALA A 48 -6.68 -8.90 5.70
N GLN A 49 -7.21 -9.05 6.91
CA GLN A 49 -7.55 -10.34 7.49
C GLN A 49 -8.65 -11.06 6.71
N THR A 50 -9.73 -10.35 6.39
CA THR A 50 -10.87 -10.93 5.69
C THR A 50 -10.49 -11.36 4.28
N LEU A 51 -9.78 -10.52 3.56
CA LEU A 51 -9.34 -10.79 2.20
C LEU A 51 -8.34 -11.96 2.15
N ALA A 52 -7.38 -12.01 3.07
CA ALA A 52 -6.43 -13.12 3.19
C ALA A 52 -7.15 -14.46 3.48
N THR A 53 -8.13 -14.45 4.39
CA THR A 53 -8.92 -15.63 4.72
C THR A 53 -9.72 -16.13 3.51
N ARG A 54 -10.27 -15.23 2.70
CA ARG A 54 -11.11 -15.59 1.54
C ARG A 54 -10.30 -16.02 0.33
N THR A 55 -9.15 -15.42 0.09
CA THR A 55 -8.34 -15.70 -1.10
C THR A 55 -7.25 -16.74 -0.85
N GLY A 56 -6.83 -16.93 0.40
CA GLY A 56 -5.68 -17.76 0.76
C GLY A 56 -4.32 -17.10 0.45
N HIS A 57 -4.30 -15.90 -0.11
CA HIS A 57 -3.09 -15.14 -0.40
C HIS A 57 -2.65 -14.29 0.78
N THR A 58 -1.39 -13.90 0.79
CA THR A 58 -0.90 -12.81 1.65
C THR A 58 -1.49 -11.50 1.16
N VAL A 59 -1.97 -10.69 2.08
CA VAL A 59 -2.51 -9.35 1.80
C VAL A 59 -1.66 -8.29 2.46
N LEU A 60 -1.32 -7.26 1.72
CA LEU A 60 -0.63 -6.07 2.18
C LEU A 60 -1.46 -4.84 1.79
N ILE A 61 -1.57 -3.89 2.69
CA ILE A 61 -2.17 -2.58 2.42
C ILE A 61 -1.10 -1.53 2.68
N CYS A 62 -0.92 -0.64 1.72
CA CYS A 62 0.00 0.49 1.85
C CYS A 62 -0.74 1.81 1.69
N ASP A 63 -0.23 2.83 2.36
CA ASP A 63 -0.50 4.21 2.01
C ASP A 63 0.46 4.68 0.89
N ARG A 64 0.71 5.97 0.77
CA ARG A 64 1.61 6.51 -0.25
C ARG A 64 3.09 6.33 0.06
N ASP A 65 3.42 5.95 1.29
CA ASP A 65 4.81 5.92 1.77
C ASP A 65 5.23 4.57 2.33
N SER A 66 4.31 3.83 2.97
CA SER A 66 4.66 2.62 3.72
C SER A 66 3.54 1.58 3.75
N TYR A 67 3.90 0.35 4.11
CA TYR A 67 2.95 -0.71 4.39
C TYR A 67 2.36 -0.54 5.78
N ILE A 68 1.04 -0.39 5.88
CA ILE A 68 0.33 -0.02 7.11
C ILE A 68 -0.47 -1.16 7.73
N ALA A 69 -0.91 -2.13 6.93
CA ALA A 69 -1.67 -3.29 7.37
C ALA A 69 -1.34 -4.51 6.52
N GLY A 70 -1.55 -5.70 7.06
CA GLY A 70 -1.38 -6.93 6.28
C GLY A 70 -1.68 -8.19 7.07
N ASN A 71 -1.92 -9.28 6.33
CA ASN A 71 -2.18 -10.60 6.89
C ASN A 71 -1.63 -11.69 5.94
N GLY A 72 -0.98 -12.68 6.50
CA GLY A 72 -0.43 -13.81 5.75
C GLY A 72 1.08 -13.96 5.89
N ALA A 73 1.65 -14.86 5.08
CA ALA A 73 3.08 -15.18 5.12
C ALA A 73 3.95 -14.03 4.63
N GLY A 74 5.01 -13.69 5.36
CA GLY A 74 5.98 -12.65 4.99
C GLY A 74 5.56 -11.22 5.35
N VAL A 75 4.38 -11.03 5.96
CA VAL A 75 3.89 -9.70 6.33
C VAL A 75 4.78 -9.02 7.36
N LYS A 76 5.28 -9.78 8.35
CA LYS A 76 6.10 -9.22 9.46
C LYS A 76 7.39 -8.56 8.99
N GLU A 77 7.94 -9.03 7.88
CA GLU A 77 9.17 -8.51 7.28
C GLU A 77 8.92 -7.23 6.47
N ILE A 78 7.66 -6.96 6.09
CA ILE A 78 7.29 -5.86 5.18
C ILE A 78 6.56 -4.74 5.91
N ILE A 79 5.75 -5.07 6.91
CA ILE A 79 4.97 -4.09 7.67
C ILE A 79 5.86 -2.96 8.21
N SER A 80 5.37 -1.73 8.15
CA SER A 80 6.05 -0.48 8.52
C SER A 80 7.25 -0.11 7.65
N ARG A 81 7.58 -0.92 6.65
CA ARG A 81 8.61 -0.56 5.66
C ARG A 81 8.05 0.37 4.61
N ARG A 82 8.94 1.12 3.99
CA ARG A 82 8.56 2.00 2.87
C ARG A 82 8.25 1.16 1.63
N ILE A 83 7.26 1.61 0.87
CA ILE A 83 6.99 1.07 -0.45
C ILE A 83 8.17 1.33 -1.38
N SER A 84 8.39 0.44 -2.34
CA SER A 84 9.40 0.62 -3.37
C SER A 84 9.07 1.77 -4.33
N SER A 85 10.07 2.20 -5.07
CA SER A 85 9.89 3.14 -6.19
C SER A 85 8.96 2.58 -7.26
N ALA A 86 8.95 1.25 -7.46
CA ALA A 86 8.07 0.57 -8.40
C ALA A 86 6.60 0.70 -7.98
N ILE A 87 6.28 0.40 -6.71
CA ILE A 87 4.93 0.58 -6.15
C ILE A 87 4.51 2.06 -6.18
N GLY A 88 5.41 2.98 -5.85
CA GLY A 88 5.14 4.42 -5.95
C GLY A 88 4.74 4.87 -7.35
N LYS A 89 5.35 4.30 -8.39
CA LYS A 89 4.97 4.57 -9.79
C LYS A 89 3.59 4.01 -10.14
N LEU A 90 3.23 2.84 -9.62
CA LEU A 90 1.91 2.25 -9.82
C LEU A 90 0.82 3.10 -9.16
N LEU A 91 1.07 3.60 -7.95
CA LEU A 91 0.17 4.54 -7.27
C LEU A 91 -0.02 5.81 -8.09
N SER A 92 1.07 6.45 -8.53
CA SER A 92 1.01 7.67 -9.35
C SER A 92 0.33 7.47 -10.69
N GLY A 93 0.44 6.27 -11.26
CA GLY A 93 -0.20 5.90 -12.53
C GLY A 93 -1.63 5.39 -12.38
N GLU A 94 -2.12 5.23 -11.16
CA GLU A 94 -3.45 4.67 -10.83
C GLU A 94 -3.74 3.32 -11.52
N LYS A 95 -2.69 2.52 -11.72
CA LYS A 95 -2.77 1.29 -12.52
C LYS A 95 -2.93 0.07 -11.64
N THR A 96 -3.90 -0.77 -11.99
CA THR A 96 -3.95 -2.15 -11.51
C THR A 96 -2.97 -2.99 -12.32
N VAL A 97 -2.19 -3.81 -11.63
CA VAL A 97 -1.23 -4.71 -12.25
C VAL A 97 -1.41 -6.11 -11.66
N VAL A 98 -1.50 -7.10 -12.53
CA VAL A 98 -1.54 -8.52 -12.16
C VAL A 98 -0.29 -9.19 -12.72
N VAL A 99 0.42 -9.91 -11.87
CA VAL A 99 1.62 -10.67 -12.21
C VAL A 99 1.36 -12.12 -11.83
N ASN A 100 1.44 -13.01 -12.81
CA ASN A 100 1.44 -14.45 -12.59
C ASN A 100 2.73 -15.03 -13.19
N GLN A 101 3.46 -15.80 -12.41
CA GLN A 101 4.73 -16.36 -12.84
C GLN A 101 4.60 -17.25 -14.09
N ILE A 102 3.47 -17.93 -14.24
CA ILE A 102 3.21 -18.80 -15.40
C ILE A 102 3.26 -18.03 -16.71
N ASP A 103 2.98 -16.72 -16.68
CA ASP A 103 3.01 -15.83 -17.84
C ASP A 103 4.41 -15.28 -18.12
N GLY A 104 5.43 -15.75 -17.38
CA GLY A 104 6.82 -15.30 -17.54
C GLY A 104 7.09 -13.88 -17.04
N GLN A 105 6.15 -13.30 -16.29
CA GLN A 105 6.29 -11.95 -15.74
C GLN A 105 7.19 -11.95 -14.51
N GLN A 106 7.90 -10.85 -14.32
CA GLN A 106 8.72 -10.66 -13.12
C GLN A 106 7.84 -10.20 -11.96
N PRO A 107 8.08 -10.72 -10.74
CA PRO A 107 7.43 -10.25 -9.53
C PRO A 107 7.61 -8.74 -9.32
N LEU A 108 6.64 -8.12 -8.66
CA LEU A 108 6.75 -6.73 -8.24
C LEU A 108 7.84 -6.59 -7.17
N GLU A 109 8.62 -5.55 -7.26
CA GLU A 109 9.52 -5.16 -6.18
C GLU A 109 8.68 -4.40 -5.15
N LEU A 110 8.36 -5.03 -4.02
CA LEU A 110 7.52 -4.43 -2.98
C LEU A 110 8.30 -3.44 -2.11
N THR A 111 9.55 -3.78 -1.80
CA THR A 111 10.49 -2.94 -1.05
C THR A 111 11.77 -2.76 -1.85
N ASP A 112 12.36 -1.56 -1.88
CA ASP A 112 13.54 -1.28 -2.69
C ASP A 112 14.72 -2.21 -2.35
N GLY A 113 15.27 -2.86 -3.38
CA GLY A 113 16.47 -3.66 -3.29
C GLY A 113 16.30 -5.03 -2.65
N GLU A 114 15.10 -5.48 -2.38
CA GLU A 114 14.83 -6.79 -1.78
C GLU A 114 13.95 -7.67 -2.67
N ASN A 115 14.23 -8.96 -2.61
CA ASN A 115 13.35 -9.99 -3.15
C ASN A 115 12.50 -10.54 -2.01
N ASP A 116 11.25 -10.13 -1.96
CA ASP A 116 10.30 -10.51 -0.91
C ASP A 116 9.82 -11.97 -1.06
N GLY A 117 10.23 -12.66 -2.12
CA GLY A 117 9.96 -14.08 -2.37
C GLY A 117 8.55 -14.40 -2.82
N PHE A 118 7.79 -13.41 -3.31
CA PHE A 118 6.50 -13.62 -3.94
C PHE A 118 6.66 -13.87 -5.44
N PHE A 119 5.73 -14.62 -6.02
CA PHE A 119 5.74 -15.01 -7.43
C PHE A 119 4.50 -14.58 -8.18
N ASN A 120 3.35 -14.59 -7.51
CA ASN A 120 2.07 -14.18 -8.07
C ASN A 120 1.53 -13.03 -7.25
N GLU A 121 1.14 -11.94 -7.90
CA GLU A 121 0.78 -10.71 -7.21
C GLU A 121 -0.29 -9.94 -7.98
N ILE A 122 -1.12 -9.23 -7.25
CA ILE A 122 -1.94 -8.14 -7.79
C ILE A 122 -1.68 -6.88 -6.97
N PHE A 123 -1.50 -5.77 -7.66
CA PHE A 123 -1.55 -4.44 -7.09
C PHE A 123 -2.83 -3.74 -7.52
N MET A 124 -3.62 -3.27 -6.57
CA MET A 124 -4.88 -2.55 -6.78
C MET A 124 -4.83 -1.20 -6.07
N PRO A 125 -4.91 -0.06 -6.78
CA PRO A 125 -4.93 1.24 -6.14
C PRO A 125 -6.24 1.46 -5.36
N VAL A 126 -6.12 2.06 -4.17
CA VAL A 126 -7.25 2.56 -3.37
C VAL A 126 -7.40 4.03 -3.70
N LYS A 127 -8.47 4.39 -4.41
CA LYS A 127 -8.64 5.76 -4.92
C LYS A 127 -10.05 6.29 -4.70
N THR A 128 -10.12 7.55 -4.32
CA THR A 128 -11.33 8.37 -4.33
C THR A 128 -11.49 9.04 -5.70
N LYS A 129 -12.53 9.86 -5.85
CA LYS A 129 -12.73 10.64 -7.09
C LYS A 129 -11.58 11.60 -7.40
N ASN A 130 -10.87 12.06 -6.37
CA ASN A 130 -9.92 13.16 -6.49
C ASN A 130 -8.48 12.74 -6.18
N ASP A 131 -8.26 11.56 -5.60
CA ASP A 131 -6.96 11.21 -5.06
C ASP A 131 -6.73 9.70 -4.91
N VAL A 132 -5.47 9.28 -4.95
CA VAL A 132 -5.03 7.92 -4.62
C VAL A 132 -4.56 7.91 -3.18
N LEU A 133 -5.21 7.12 -2.34
CA LEU A 133 -4.93 7.03 -0.91
C LEU A 133 -3.81 6.03 -0.61
N GLY A 134 -3.68 4.99 -1.43
CA GLY A 134 -2.73 3.90 -1.26
C GLY A 134 -3.07 2.73 -2.18
N GLY A 135 -2.72 1.52 -1.75
CA GLY A 135 -2.99 0.31 -2.54
C GLY A 135 -3.19 -0.92 -1.70
N ILE A 136 -3.88 -1.90 -2.27
CA ILE A 136 -4.00 -3.26 -1.76
C ILE A 136 -3.19 -4.19 -2.67
N ILE A 137 -2.38 -5.05 -2.06
CA ILE A 137 -1.59 -6.05 -2.75
C ILE A 137 -2.00 -7.43 -2.23
N LEU A 138 -2.36 -8.34 -3.13
CA LEU A 138 -2.34 -9.76 -2.84
C LEU A 138 -1.05 -10.34 -3.38
N ALA A 139 -0.43 -11.22 -2.63
CA ALA A 139 0.83 -11.83 -3.04
C ALA A 139 0.90 -13.30 -2.58
N ASP A 140 1.53 -14.16 -3.37
CA ASP A 140 1.71 -15.56 -3.01
C ASP A 140 3.15 -16.02 -3.24
N LYS A 141 3.67 -16.75 -2.25
CA LYS A 141 5.01 -17.38 -2.32
C LYS A 141 4.99 -18.74 -3.01
N CYS A 142 3.80 -19.30 -3.27
CA CYS A 142 3.66 -20.51 -4.03
C CYS A 142 3.48 -20.19 -5.51
N LYS A 143 4.37 -20.72 -6.34
CA LYS A 143 4.36 -20.47 -7.80
C LYS A 143 3.06 -20.94 -8.47
N ASP A 144 2.43 -21.98 -7.92
CA ASP A 144 1.21 -22.58 -8.47
C ASP A 144 -0.08 -21.87 -8.01
N GLN A 145 0.02 -20.97 -7.05
CA GLN A 145 -1.10 -20.18 -6.53
C GLN A 145 -1.25 -18.87 -7.32
N GLN A 146 -1.88 -18.96 -8.47
CA GLN A 146 -2.10 -17.82 -9.35
C GLN A 146 -3.16 -16.86 -8.82
N ILE A 147 -3.04 -15.60 -9.20
CA ILE A 147 -4.10 -14.60 -9.01
C ILE A 147 -5.21 -14.88 -10.01
N THR A 148 -6.41 -15.15 -9.50
CA THR A 148 -7.59 -15.47 -10.30
C THR A 148 -8.46 -14.26 -10.56
N SER A 149 -9.44 -14.39 -11.47
CA SER A 149 -10.43 -13.33 -11.71
C SER A 149 -11.29 -13.04 -10.46
N LEU A 150 -11.53 -14.04 -9.62
CA LEU A 150 -12.21 -13.86 -8.34
C LEU A 150 -11.36 -13.04 -7.37
N ASP A 151 -10.07 -13.30 -7.28
CA ASP A 151 -9.13 -12.54 -6.45
C ASP A 151 -9.11 -11.07 -6.86
N ILE A 152 -9.08 -10.81 -8.17
CA ILE A 152 -9.14 -9.45 -8.74
C ILE A 152 -10.43 -8.74 -8.31
N SER A 153 -11.58 -9.43 -8.44
CA SER A 153 -12.87 -8.85 -8.08
C SER A 153 -13.01 -8.56 -6.60
N LEU A 154 -12.55 -9.48 -5.73
CA LEU A 154 -12.55 -9.28 -4.28
C LEU A 154 -11.62 -8.14 -3.85
N THR A 155 -10.46 -8.04 -4.49
CA THR A 155 -9.50 -6.96 -4.21
C THR A 155 -10.06 -5.61 -4.66
N SER A 156 -10.71 -5.55 -5.83
CA SER A 156 -11.36 -4.33 -6.33
C SER A 156 -12.48 -3.88 -5.38
N LEU A 157 -13.34 -4.79 -4.97
CA LEU A 157 -14.41 -4.49 -4.01
C LEU A 157 -13.84 -3.97 -2.68
N SER A 158 -12.78 -4.59 -2.20
CA SER A 158 -12.11 -4.17 -0.96
C SER A 158 -11.49 -2.79 -1.08
N ALA A 159 -10.88 -2.47 -2.22
CA ALA A 159 -10.30 -1.16 -2.50
C ALA A 159 -11.39 -0.08 -2.58
N ASP A 160 -12.50 -0.35 -3.28
CA ASP A 160 -13.63 0.57 -3.37
C ASP A 160 -14.29 0.79 -2.01
N PHE A 161 -14.45 -0.28 -1.23
CA PHE A 161 -15.00 -0.20 0.12
C PHE A 161 -14.11 0.65 1.03
N LEU A 162 -12.79 0.40 1.03
CA LEU A 162 -11.85 1.20 1.82
C LEU A 162 -11.87 2.67 1.41
N ALA A 163 -11.89 2.95 0.10
CA ALA A 163 -11.95 4.31 -0.42
C ALA A 163 -13.26 5.04 -0.05
N SER A 164 -14.37 4.31 0.07
CA SER A 164 -15.68 4.88 0.39
C SER A 164 -15.78 5.52 1.77
N HIS A 165 -14.80 5.24 2.66
CA HIS A 165 -14.71 5.80 4.01
C HIS A 165 -14.02 7.18 4.03
N PHE A 166 -13.54 7.65 2.91
CA PHE A 166 -12.81 8.91 2.75
C PHE A 166 -13.39 9.77 1.62
#